data_555bd95304d776febad3641e3c717e88
#
_entry.id   555bd95304d776febad3641e3c717e88
#
_cell.length_a   1.000
_cell.length_b   1.000
_cell.length_c   1.000
_cell.angle_alpha   90.00
_cell.angle_beta   90.00
_cell.angle_gamma   90.00
#
_symmetry.space_group_name_H-M   'P 1'
#
loop_
_entity.id
_entity.type
_entity.pdbx_description
1 polymer ?
#
loop_
_entity_poly.entity_id
_entity_poly.type
_entity_poly.pdbx_seq_one_letter_code
_entity_poly.pdbx_strand_id
1 'polypeptide(L)'
;QKGDQRFVLETRLGADLDTALADNPASYTVNGERPLAVWRKSKANNIADPSYEETLLHVLYLVLQKPLEEGKEYALGFASGLLDAETARFTFRPASQRSEAVHVSQLGFRPGDPSKVAYLSQWMGLGGGIRYDRYQQFHLVEDATGTIVYTGKVRFQHDGEPVVFHNHCRLN
;
A
#
# COMPACT_ATOMS: atom_id res chain seq x y z
N GLN A 1 0.56 6.20 18.86
CA GLN A 1 0.25 5.58 17.56
C GLN A 1 0.13 6.73 16.57
N LYS A 2 1.17 6.93 15.75
CA LYS A 2 1.05 7.80 14.58
C LYS A 2 0.03 7.15 13.67
N GLY A 3 -1.06 7.86 13.41
CA GLY A 3 -2.23 7.34 12.72
C GLY A 3 -1.86 6.81 11.34
N ASP A 4 -2.33 5.62 11.07
CA ASP A 4 -2.37 5.04 9.73
C ASP A 4 -3.17 6.01 8.84
N GLN A 5 -2.50 6.73 7.95
CA GLN A 5 -3.20 7.59 6.99
C GLN A 5 -3.74 6.72 5.86
N ARG A 6 -4.67 5.85 6.20
CA ARG A 6 -5.56 5.25 5.21
C ARG A 6 -6.62 6.28 4.89
N PHE A 7 -6.63 6.74 3.67
CA PHE A 7 -7.78 7.44 3.17
C PHE A 7 -8.85 6.41 2.82
N VAL A 8 -9.74 6.15 3.78
CA VAL A 8 -11.00 5.50 3.45
C VAL A 8 -11.87 6.60 2.85
N LEU A 9 -11.85 6.71 1.54
CA LEU A 9 -12.61 7.72 0.82
C LEU A 9 -14.11 7.43 0.86
N GLU A 10 -14.45 6.15 0.93
CA GLU A 10 -15.85 5.72 0.95
C GLU A 10 -15.97 4.30 1.51
N THR A 11 -17.06 4.03 2.24
CA THR A 11 -17.49 2.69 2.61
C THR A 11 -18.93 2.51 2.16
N ARG A 12 -19.16 1.66 1.17
CA ARG A 12 -20.50 1.23 0.74
C ARG A 12 -20.72 -0.21 1.15
N LEU A 13 -21.85 -0.47 1.79
CA LEU A 13 -22.34 -1.81 2.07
C LEU A 13 -23.24 -2.21 0.92
N GLY A 14 -22.98 -3.36 0.30
CA GLY A 14 -23.85 -3.95 -0.71
C GLY A 14 -23.89 -3.23 -2.08
N ALA A 15 -22.98 -2.29 -2.32
CA ALA A 15 -22.81 -1.67 -3.63
C ALA A 15 -21.54 -2.19 -4.30
N ASP A 16 -21.67 -2.73 -5.49
CA ASP A 16 -20.53 -3.10 -6.30
C ASP A 16 -19.80 -1.87 -6.81
N LEU A 17 -18.46 -1.92 -6.73
CA LEU A 17 -17.61 -0.94 -7.39
C LEU A 17 -17.75 -1.11 -8.91
N ASP A 18 -18.00 -0.02 -9.65
CA ASP A 18 -17.87 -0.05 -11.10
C ASP A 18 -16.41 -0.32 -11.49
N THR A 19 -16.12 -1.59 -11.78
CA THR A 19 -14.77 -2.03 -12.09
C THR A 19 -14.27 -1.46 -13.42
N ALA A 20 -15.15 -1.11 -14.36
CA ALA A 20 -14.76 -0.49 -15.62
C ALA A 20 -14.24 0.93 -15.40
N LEU A 21 -14.84 1.67 -14.47
CA LEU A 21 -14.33 2.98 -14.04
C LEU A 21 -13.10 2.82 -13.15
N ALA A 22 -13.14 1.91 -12.18
CA ALA A 22 -12.09 1.77 -11.17
C ALA A 22 -10.75 1.29 -11.77
N ASP A 23 -10.78 0.43 -12.77
CA ASP A 23 -9.58 -0.11 -13.40
C ASP A 23 -9.06 0.77 -14.56
N ASN A 24 -9.74 1.87 -14.86
CA ASN A 24 -9.39 2.78 -15.95
C ASN A 24 -8.48 3.92 -15.46
N PRO A 25 -7.24 4.05 -15.94
CA PRO A 25 -6.36 5.17 -15.58
C PRO A 25 -6.94 6.55 -15.89
N ALA A 26 -7.84 6.66 -16.89
CA ALA A 26 -8.49 7.93 -17.24
C ALA A 26 -9.48 8.40 -16.16
N SER A 27 -9.88 7.53 -15.24
CA SER A 27 -10.76 7.87 -14.12
C SER A 27 -10.06 8.61 -12.98
N TYR A 28 -8.73 8.81 -13.09
CA TYR A 28 -7.92 9.40 -12.03
C TYR A 28 -7.02 10.51 -12.56
N THR A 29 -6.78 11.49 -11.71
CA THR A 29 -5.69 12.45 -11.90
C THR A 29 -4.93 12.67 -10.58
N VAL A 30 -3.63 12.94 -10.69
CA VAL A 30 -2.79 13.39 -9.58
C VAL A 30 -2.16 14.72 -10.00
N ASN A 31 -2.56 15.81 -9.36
CA ASN A 31 -2.24 17.18 -9.79
C ASN A 31 -2.55 17.44 -11.28
N GLY A 32 -3.66 16.88 -11.78
CA GLY A 32 -4.08 17.01 -13.18
C GLY A 32 -3.42 16.02 -14.16
N GLU A 33 -2.38 15.29 -13.74
CA GLU A 33 -1.72 14.28 -14.59
C GLU A 33 -2.37 12.91 -14.39
N ARG A 34 -2.58 12.17 -15.48
CA ARG A 34 -3.12 10.80 -15.42
C ARG A 34 -2.05 9.82 -14.98
N PRO A 35 -2.40 8.81 -14.15
CA PRO A 35 -1.50 7.71 -13.85
C PRO A 35 -1.23 6.86 -15.12
N LEU A 36 -0.08 6.18 -15.14
CA LEU A 36 0.30 5.25 -16.21
C LEU A 36 -0.55 3.98 -16.20
N ALA A 37 -0.94 3.53 -15.01
CA ALA A 37 -1.75 2.35 -14.81
C ALA A 37 -2.49 2.44 -13.48
N VAL A 38 -3.54 1.64 -13.35
CA VAL A 38 -4.27 1.40 -12.10
C VAL A 38 -4.32 -0.09 -11.87
N TRP A 39 -3.99 -0.54 -10.66
CA TRP A 39 -4.08 -1.92 -10.26
C TRP A 39 -5.05 -2.04 -9.08
N ARG A 40 -5.98 -2.96 -9.16
CA ARG A 40 -6.97 -3.17 -8.10
C ARG A 40 -6.71 -4.49 -7.39
N LYS A 41 -6.67 -4.43 -6.07
CA LYS A 41 -6.68 -5.57 -5.17
C LYS A 41 -7.98 -5.55 -4.39
N SER A 42 -8.78 -6.61 -4.52
CA SER A 42 -10.03 -6.77 -3.80
C SER A 42 -9.93 -7.94 -2.85
N LYS A 43 -10.43 -7.80 -1.64
CA LYS A 43 -10.51 -8.88 -0.66
C LYS A 43 -11.81 -8.78 0.12
N ALA A 44 -12.37 -9.92 0.50
CA ALA A 44 -13.47 -9.95 1.44
C ALA A 44 -13.05 -9.31 2.76
N ASN A 45 -13.85 -8.37 3.24
CA ASN A 45 -13.63 -7.67 4.50
C ASN A 45 -14.56 -8.18 5.59
N ASN A 46 -15.78 -8.50 5.21
CA ASN A 46 -16.79 -9.03 6.10
C ASN A 46 -17.86 -9.79 5.29
N ILE A 47 -18.65 -10.60 5.96
CA ILE A 47 -19.85 -11.22 5.41
C ILE A 47 -21.04 -10.59 6.14
N ALA A 48 -21.96 -9.99 5.38
CA ALA A 48 -23.14 -9.38 5.95
C ALA A 48 -24.13 -10.46 6.40
N ASP A 49 -24.57 -10.38 7.65
CA ASP A 49 -25.62 -11.26 8.22
C ASP A 49 -26.97 -10.52 8.16
N PRO A 50 -28.07 -11.12 7.71
CA PRO A 50 -28.26 -12.54 7.32
C PRO A 50 -28.12 -12.85 5.82
N SER A 51 -27.79 -11.88 4.99
CA SER A 51 -27.76 -12.04 3.53
C SER A 51 -26.59 -12.86 3.02
N TYR A 52 -25.54 -13.01 3.83
CA TYR A 52 -24.25 -13.62 3.46
C TYR A 52 -23.56 -12.94 2.26
N GLU A 53 -23.94 -11.70 1.98
CA GLU A 53 -23.27 -10.89 0.96
C GLU A 53 -21.88 -10.50 1.45
N GLU A 54 -20.87 -10.73 0.62
CA GLU A 54 -19.49 -10.31 0.93
C GLU A 54 -19.36 -8.80 0.75
N THR A 55 -18.85 -8.14 1.79
CA THR A 55 -18.37 -6.77 1.64
C THR A 55 -16.92 -6.80 1.20
N LEU A 56 -16.61 -6.18 0.07
CA LEU A 56 -15.26 -6.14 -0.46
C LEU A 56 -14.54 -4.85 -0.07
N LEU A 57 -13.29 -5.00 0.34
CA LEU A 57 -12.36 -3.89 0.44
C LEU A 57 -11.56 -3.82 -0.87
N HIS A 58 -11.69 -2.71 -1.59
CA HIS A 58 -10.92 -2.44 -2.79
C HIS A 58 -9.75 -1.50 -2.47
N VAL A 59 -8.55 -1.90 -2.83
CA VAL A 59 -7.35 -1.06 -2.76
C VAL A 59 -6.88 -0.80 -4.19
N LEU A 60 -6.77 0.48 -4.54
CA LEU A 60 -6.39 0.93 -5.86
C LEU A 60 -4.95 1.48 -5.81
N TYR A 61 -4.09 0.96 -6.64
CA TYR A 61 -2.70 1.38 -6.77
C TYR A 61 -2.54 2.18 -8.05
N LEU A 62 -2.24 3.46 -7.93
CA LEU A 62 -2.00 4.33 -9.07
C LEU A 62 -0.50 4.33 -9.39
N VAL A 63 -0.14 3.91 -10.58
CA VAL A 63 1.24 3.95 -11.06
C VAL A 63 1.50 5.33 -11.65
N LEU A 64 2.32 6.12 -11.00
CA LEU A 64 2.59 7.50 -11.40
C LEU A 64 3.75 7.59 -12.37
N GLN A 65 3.75 8.61 -13.23
CA GLN A 65 4.85 8.90 -14.16
C GLN A 65 6.14 9.31 -13.44
N LYS A 66 6.00 9.97 -12.28
CA LYS A 66 7.10 10.47 -11.47
C LYS A 66 6.88 10.09 -10.00
N PRO A 67 7.95 9.83 -9.24
CA PRO A 67 7.84 9.65 -7.81
C PRO A 67 7.21 10.87 -7.12
N LEU A 68 6.52 10.63 -6.02
CA LEU A 68 6.05 11.70 -5.15
C LEU A 68 7.22 12.34 -4.41
N GLU A 69 7.16 13.66 -4.22
CA GLU A 69 8.16 14.44 -3.52
C GLU A 69 7.74 14.68 -2.06
N GLU A 70 8.64 14.43 -1.13
CA GLU A 70 8.36 14.62 0.29
C GLU A 70 7.96 16.07 0.62
N GLY A 71 6.95 16.20 1.47
CA GLY A 71 6.42 17.51 1.89
C GLY A 71 5.49 18.18 0.88
N LYS A 72 5.36 17.66 -0.33
CA LYS A 72 4.50 18.23 -1.37
C LYS A 72 3.05 17.80 -1.19
N GLU A 73 2.14 18.75 -1.41
CA GLU A 73 0.70 18.49 -1.47
C GLU A 73 0.31 17.98 -2.86
N TYR A 74 -0.55 16.97 -2.88
CA TYR A 74 -1.12 16.38 -4.09
C TYR A 74 -2.64 16.41 -4.03
N ALA A 75 -3.26 16.77 -5.15
CA ALA A 75 -4.69 16.68 -5.37
C ALA A 75 -4.99 15.45 -6.23
N LEU A 76 -5.80 14.55 -5.71
CA LEU A 76 -6.38 13.43 -6.44
C LEU A 76 -7.70 13.89 -7.04
N GLY A 77 -7.93 13.66 -8.32
CA GLY A 77 -9.21 13.82 -8.97
C GLY A 77 -9.77 12.48 -9.39
N PHE A 78 -11.08 12.34 -9.35
CA PHE A 78 -11.82 11.12 -9.66
C PHE A 78 -12.86 11.40 -10.73
N ALA A 79 -13.09 10.44 -11.63
CA ALA A 79 -14.18 10.51 -12.58
C ALA A 79 -15.53 10.48 -11.85
N SER A 80 -16.52 11.17 -12.41
CA SER A 80 -17.88 11.15 -11.88
C SER A 80 -18.42 9.72 -11.84
N GLY A 81 -19.07 9.36 -10.72
CA GLY A 81 -19.64 8.04 -10.49
C GLY A 81 -18.67 6.98 -9.95
N LEU A 82 -17.38 7.29 -9.86
CA LEU A 82 -16.42 6.36 -9.25
C LEU A 82 -16.51 6.38 -7.72
N LEU A 83 -16.52 7.57 -7.14
CA LEU A 83 -16.66 7.82 -5.70
C LEU A 83 -17.67 8.97 -5.48
N ASP A 84 -18.18 9.12 -4.27
CA ASP A 84 -19.01 10.28 -3.92
C ASP A 84 -18.19 11.59 -3.87
N ALA A 85 -16.88 11.47 -3.63
CA ALA A 85 -15.97 12.61 -3.68
C ALA A 85 -15.33 12.75 -5.07
N GLU A 86 -15.37 13.96 -5.64
CA GLU A 86 -14.69 14.26 -6.90
C GLU A 86 -13.20 14.51 -6.73
N THR A 87 -12.77 14.93 -5.56
CA THR A 87 -11.36 15.23 -5.25
C THR A 87 -10.98 14.85 -3.82
N ALA A 88 -9.70 14.52 -3.65
CA ALA A 88 -9.07 14.36 -2.34
C ALA A 88 -7.69 15.01 -2.33
N ARG A 89 -7.19 15.45 -1.18
CA ARG A 89 -5.86 16.06 -1.05
C ARG A 89 -5.07 15.35 0.03
N PHE A 90 -3.77 15.23 -0.20
CA PHE A 90 -2.85 14.72 0.81
C PHE A 90 -1.47 15.34 0.67
N THR A 91 -0.72 15.41 1.76
CA THR A 91 0.71 15.76 1.73
C THR A 91 1.52 14.49 1.84
N PHE A 92 2.45 14.28 0.89
CA PHE A 92 3.29 13.10 0.92
C PHE A 92 4.36 13.21 2.02
N ARG A 93 4.29 12.34 3.01
CA ARG A 93 5.23 12.29 4.16
C ARG A 93 5.64 10.84 4.42
N PRO A 94 6.62 10.29 3.68
CA PRO A 94 6.97 8.87 3.75
C PRO A 94 7.39 8.43 5.15
N ALA A 95 8.07 9.29 5.92
CA ALA A 95 8.49 8.98 7.28
C ALA A 95 7.33 8.81 8.29
N SER A 96 6.14 9.33 7.98
CA SER A 96 4.95 9.22 8.84
C SER A 96 3.86 8.30 8.29
N GLN A 97 4.10 7.71 7.12
CA GLN A 97 3.14 6.83 6.45
C GLN A 97 3.56 5.38 6.61
N ARG A 98 2.58 4.54 6.94
CA ARG A 98 2.79 3.10 6.93
C ARG A 98 2.84 2.58 5.50
N SER A 99 3.83 1.76 5.19
CA SER A 99 3.87 1.00 3.94
C SER A 99 3.24 -0.37 4.14
N GLU A 100 2.34 -0.78 3.24
CA GLU A 100 1.85 -2.16 3.20
C GLU A 100 2.94 -3.17 2.79
N ALA A 101 4.04 -2.69 2.22
CA ALA A 101 5.14 -3.53 1.76
C ALA A 101 6.05 -4.00 2.89
N VAL A 102 6.09 -3.29 4.02
CA VAL A 102 6.96 -3.62 5.15
C VAL A 102 6.18 -4.43 6.18
N HIS A 103 6.59 -5.68 6.35
CA HIS A 103 5.99 -6.61 7.30
C HIS A 103 6.96 -6.89 8.44
N VAL A 104 6.58 -6.48 9.63
CA VAL A 104 7.34 -6.68 10.87
C VAL A 104 6.40 -7.14 11.98
N SER A 105 6.91 -7.89 12.95
CA SER A 105 6.13 -8.29 14.10
C SER A 105 5.60 -7.08 14.87
N GLN A 106 4.28 -7.00 15.04
CA GLN A 106 3.64 -5.94 15.83
C GLN A 106 3.88 -6.09 17.33
N LEU A 107 4.23 -7.29 17.78
CA LEU A 107 4.58 -7.58 19.17
C LEU A 107 6.02 -7.18 19.50
N GLY A 108 6.79 -6.78 18.49
CA GLY A 108 8.22 -6.50 18.63
C GLY A 108 9.05 -7.78 18.74
N PHE A 109 10.30 -7.62 19.18
CA PHE A 109 11.27 -8.69 19.37
C PHE A 109 11.93 -8.57 20.73
N ARG A 110 12.26 -9.71 21.32
CA ARG A 110 13.07 -9.71 22.56
C ARG A 110 14.48 -9.18 22.25
N PRO A 111 15.13 -8.46 23.17
CA PRO A 111 16.47 -7.90 22.94
C PRO A 111 17.51 -8.92 22.47
N GLY A 112 17.51 -10.12 23.06
CA GLY A 112 18.44 -11.20 22.73
C GLY A 112 17.98 -12.16 21.63
N ASP A 113 16.87 -11.87 20.92
CA ASP A 113 16.36 -12.76 19.87
C ASP A 113 17.27 -12.67 18.62
N PRO A 114 17.90 -13.79 18.21
CA PRO A 114 18.73 -13.82 17.01
C PRO A 114 17.91 -13.83 15.71
N SER A 115 16.60 -14.07 15.81
CA SER A 115 15.69 -14.24 14.65
C SER A 115 14.87 -13.00 14.35
N LYS A 116 15.41 -11.81 14.64
CA LYS A 116 14.72 -10.55 14.31
C LYS A 116 14.68 -10.38 12.81
N VAL A 117 13.49 -10.46 12.25
CA VAL A 117 13.27 -10.38 10.79
C VAL A 117 12.13 -9.41 10.48
N ALA A 118 12.27 -8.73 9.35
CA ALA A 118 11.17 -8.07 8.68
C ALA A 118 11.20 -8.48 7.21
N TYR A 119 10.06 -8.39 6.55
CA TYR A 119 9.93 -8.76 5.15
C TYR A 119 9.49 -7.54 4.35
N LEU A 120 10.01 -7.43 3.15
CA LEU A 120 9.61 -6.44 2.16
C LEU A 120 8.94 -7.18 1.01
N SER A 121 7.62 -7.06 0.91
CA SER A 121 6.84 -7.70 -0.15
C SER A 121 5.52 -6.98 -0.35
N GLN A 122 5.01 -6.97 -1.57
CA GLN A 122 3.68 -6.44 -1.85
C GLN A 122 3.06 -7.11 -3.06
N TRP A 123 1.78 -7.42 -2.93
CA TRP A 123 0.90 -7.87 -4.00
C TRP A 123 -0.12 -6.78 -4.30
N MET A 124 -0.18 -6.33 -5.57
CA MET A 124 -1.05 -5.25 -6.03
C MET A 124 -2.31 -5.75 -6.75
N GLY A 125 -2.74 -6.97 -6.48
CA GLY A 125 -3.90 -7.55 -7.16
C GLY A 125 -3.63 -7.74 -8.66
N LEU A 126 -4.34 -7.03 -9.50
CA LEU A 126 -4.19 -7.09 -10.97
C LEU A 126 -2.78 -6.71 -11.46
N GLY A 127 -2.04 -5.94 -10.68
CA GLY A 127 -0.66 -5.55 -10.98
C GLY A 127 0.40 -6.59 -10.61
N GLY A 128 0.00 -7.68 -9.93
CA GLY A 128 0.94 -8.71 -9.49
C GLY A 128 1.84 -8.28 -8.33
N GLY A 129 2.95 -8.98 -8.16
CA GLY A 129 3.94 -8.69 -7.12
C GLY A 129 4.91 -7.57 -7.52
N ILE A 130 5.28 -6.74 -6.56
CA ILE A 130 6.34 -5.74 -6.77
C ILE A 130 7.69 -6.39 -6.54
N ARG A 131 8.65 -6.09 -7.42
CA ARG A 131 10.04 -6.46 -7.25
C ARG A 131 10.79 -5.38 -6.49
N TYR A 132 11.49 -5.80 -5.43
CA TYR A 132 12.26 -4.92 -4.54
C TYR A 132 13.77 -5.13 -4.61
N ASP A 133 14.26 -5.85 -5.60
CA ASP A 133 15.66 -6.18 -5.85
C ASP A 133 16.59 -4.96 -5.96
N ARG A 134 16.04 -3.79 -6.29
CA ARG A 134 16.77 -2.51 -6.32
C ARG A 134 17.07 -1.93 -4.93
N TYR A 135 16.35 -2.36 -3.89
CA TYR A 135 16.55 -1.87 -2.52
C TYR A 135 17.55 -2.79 -1.81
N GLN A 136 18.71 -2.25 -1.48
CA GLN A 136 19.81 -3.02 -0.90
C GLN A 136 20.01 -2.79 0.58
N GLN A 137 19.43 -1.74 1.13
CA GLN A 137 19.59 -1.36 2.54
C GLN A 137 18.23 -1.02 3.17
N PHE A 138 18.17 -1.22 4.48
CA PHE A 138 17.09 -0.74 5.32
C PHE A 138 17.66 -0.02 6.54
N HIS A 139 16.84 0.81 7.15
CA HIS A 139 17.18 1.54 8.36
C HIS A 139 16.19 1.22 9.47
N LEU A 140 16.69 1.04 10.70
CA LEU A 140 15.89 1.16 11.90
C LEU A 140 16.01 2.58 12.40
N VAL A 141 14.87 3.21 12.60
CA VAL A 141 14.77 4.60 13.03
C VAL A 141 14.11 4.62 14.40
N GLU A 142 14.75 5.33 15.35
CA GLU A 142 14.14 5.60 16.64
C GLU A 142 12.95 6.54 16.44
N ASP A 143 11.74 6.10 16.82
CA ASP A 143 10.51 6.83 16.52
C ASP A 143 10.45 8.20 17.23
N ALA A 144 11.02 8.31 18.42
CA ALA A 144 11.02 9.54 19.20
C ALA A 144 11.89 10.65 18.62
N THR A 145 13.03 10.29 18.06
CA THR A 145 14.07 11.24 17.61
C THR A 145 14.20 11.35 16.09
N GLY A 146 13.72 10.33 15.36
CA GLY A 146 13.96 10.20 13.93
C GLY A 146 15.38 9.77 13.58
N THR A 147 16.19 9.37 14.58
CA THR A 147 17.59 8.99 14.39
C THR A 147 17.70 7.57 13.85
N ILE A 148 18.55 7.36 12.84
CA ILE A 148 18.89 6.02 12.36
C ILE A 148 19.78 5.34 13.40
N VAL A 149 19.26 4.27 14.03
CA VAL A 149 19.99 3.50 15.05
C VAL A 149 20.65 2.24 14.49
N TYR A 150 20.23 1.81 13.31
CA TYR A 150 20.84 0.65 12.64
C TYR A 150 20.60 0.73 11.13
N THR A 151 21.59 0.27 10.36
CA THR A 151 21.48 0.08 8.92
C THR A 151 21.85 -1.37 8.58
N GLY A 152 20.95 -2.06 7.93
CA GLY A 152 21.15 -3.44 7.49
C GLY A 152 21.02 -3.63 5.99
N LYS A 153 21.38 -4.82 5.51
CA LYS A 153 21.25 -5.20 4.11
C LYS A 153 19.93 -5.93 3.87
N VAL A 154 19.24 -5.55 2.82
CA VAL A 154 18.11 -6.32 2.30
C VAL A 154 18.68 -7.53 1.53
N ARG A 155 18.15 -8.71 1.82
CA ARG A 155 18.52 -9.94 1.11
C ARG A 155 17.30 -10.48 0.38
N PHE A 156 17.46 -10.70 -0.90
CA PHE A 156 16.47 -11.38 -1.69
C PHE A 156 16.36 -12.84 -1.24
N GLN A 157 15.14 -13.29 -0.96
CA GLN A 157 14.89 -14.65 -0.47
C GLN A 157 14.34 -15.54 -1.57
N HIS A 158 13.37 -15.06 -2.34
CA HIS A 158 12.62 -15.88 -3.27
C HIS A 158 11.87 -15.03 -4.28
N ASP A 159 11.93 -15.38 -5.58
CA ASP A 159 10.90 -15.03 -6.54
C ASP A 159 9.78 -16.06 -6.34
N GLY A 160 8.68 -15.63 -5.77
CA GLY A 160 7.52 -16.49 -5.72
C GLY A 160 7.08 -16.80 -7.13
N GLU A 161 7.09 -18.06 -7.53
CA GLU A 161 6.18 -18.53 -8.56
C GLU A 161 4.78 -18.02 -8.18
N PRO A 162 3.89 -17.66 -9.12
CA PRO A 162 2.57 -17.11 -8.82
C PRO A 162 1.60 -18.10 -8.17
N VAL A 163 2.11 -19.07 -7.45
CA VAL A 163 1.37 -19.87 -6.53
C VAL A 163 1.10 -19.04 -5.28
N VAL A 164 0.20 -18.08 -5.45
CA VAL A 164 -0.62 -17.44 -4.42
C VAL A 164 0.08 -16.51 -3.41
N PHE A 165 1.38 -16.59 -3.09
CA PHE A 165 1.95 -15.77 -2.00
C PHE A 165 3.41 -15.37 -2.19
N HIS A 166 3.65 -14.08 -2.45
CA HIS A 166 4.73 -13.27 -1.89
C HIS A 166 6.14 -13.39 -2.47
N ASN A 167 6.56 -12.31 -3.11
CA ASN A 167 7.98 -11.97 -3.16
C ASN A 167 8.41 -11.54 -1.75
N HIS A 168 9.18 -12.37 -1.07
CA HIS A 168 9.67 -12.07 0.27
C HIS A 168 11.12 -11.59 0.21
N CYS A 169 11.36 -10.37 0.67
CA CYS A 169 12.71 -9.96 1.04
C CYS A 169 12.88 -10.15 2.55
N ARG A 170 13.86 -10.93 2.96
CA ARG A 170 14.26 -11.04 4.35
C ARG A 170 15.20 -9.90 4.70
N LEU A 171 14.87 -9.17 5.75
CA LEU A 171 15.75 -8.17 6.36
C LEU A 171 16.58 -8.88 7.44
N ASN A 172 17.89 -8.82 7.33
CA ASN A 172 18.83 -9.34 8.34
C ASN A 172 19.51 -8.19 9.05
#